data_cec12c32086f19e717237a2e3ebef32c
#
_entry.id   cec12c32086f19e717237a2e3ebef32c
#
_cell.length_a   1.000
_cell.length_b   1.000
_cell.length_c   1.000
_cell.angle_alpha   90.00
_cell.angle_beta   90.00
_cell.angle_gamma   90.00
#
_symmetry.space_group_name_H-M   'P 1'
#
loop_
_entity.id
_entity.type
_entity.pdbx_description
1 polymer ?
#
loop_
_entity_poly.entity_id
_entity_poly.type
_entity_poly.pdbx_seq_one_letter_code
_entity_poly.pdbx_strand_id
1 'polypeptide(L)'
;MKRHIELLFFVAVIAVLAVICFLMPKDGISVAGTTLRFPSISEVLTPSDKSRISIDGLLADRENSMKIQQLPDSVIEARRKLMQAADSMRVRDSLLLADTINFYKTFFAENPSRFYLPDSSDVSYITDLIATLRREARKGIVHIAHYGDSQIEGDRITSSLRYGLQDKFGGEGLGIIPVLQMIPSITVQETISDSISRYLVDGTLVQKADHKRYGALAQLSELNGKTTITIKSLAVKHKAFDKVRLFYSTRKKGLKATLTAGDLTYEAEDEADKKYGMMEWDLPNKISTFKIRLEGDAELYGFCLTGDKGVAVTNIGLRGSSGTFFTRIDAKSFKYMHNALNTRLVIMEFGGNATPYLSTDKKIEGYYSSMDAQIKFVKQ
;
A
#
# COMPACT_ATOMS: atom_id res chain seq x y z
N MET A 1 32.99 22.61 15.54
CA MET A 1 33.84 22.35 14.34
C MET A 1 33.14 21.52 13.27
N LYS A 2 32.57 20.33 13.54
CA LYS A 2 31.83 19.50 12.50
C LYS A 2 30.73 20.26 11.76
N ARG A 3 29.88 20.98 12.46
CA ARG A 3 28.73 21.72 11.89
C ARG A 3 29.08 22.82 10.88
N HIS A 4 30.27 23.43 11.03
CA HIS A 4 30.79 24.44 10.09
C HIS A 4 31.37 23.79 8.83
N ILE A 5 31.92 22.58 8.92
CA ILE A 5 32.45 21.83 7.77
C ILE A 5 31.27 21.36 6.88
N GLU A 6 30.19 20.88 7.50
CA GLU A 6 28.97 20.48 6.76
C GLU A 6 28.35 21.67 6.04
N LEU A 7 28.23 22.82 6.70
CA LEU A 7 27.73 24.05 6.09
C LEU A 7 28.60 24.51 4.91
N LEU A 8 29.92 24.50 5.08
CA LEU A 8 30.88 24.83 4.03
C LEU A 8 30.79 23.88 2.83
N PHE A 9 30.57 22.58 3.08
CA PHE A 9 30.34 21.59 2.02
C PHE A 9 29.08 21.91 1.23
N PHE A 10 27.94 22.19 1.89
CA PHE A 10 26.69 22.55 1.20
C PHE A 10 26.85 23.85 0.38
N VAL A 11 27.51 24.85 0.95
CA VAL A 11 27.76 26.10 0.23
C VAL A 11 28.65 25.87 -1.01
N ALA A 12 29.68 25.03 -0.90
CA ALA A 12 30.53 24.66 -2.02
C ALA A 12 29.77 23.92 -3.13
N VAL A 13 28.89 22.96 -2.74
CA VAL A 13 28.04 22.24 -3.70
C VAL A 13 27.10 23.18 -4.43
N ILE A 14 26.44 24.11 -3.72
CA ILE A 14 25.54 25.11 -4.30
C ILE A 14 26.32 26.02 -5.25
N ALA A 15 27.52 26.45 -4.88
CA ALA A 15 28.36 27.29 -5.74
C ALA A 15 28.77 26.56 -7.04
N VAL A 16 29.13 25.27 -6.94
CA VAL A 16 29.46 24.44 -8.13
C VAL A 16 28.24 24.27 -9.02
N LEU A 17 27.07 24.01 -8.47
CA LEU A 17 25.83 23.90 -9.24
C LEU A 17 25.47 25.21 -9.92
N ALA A 18 25.64 26.35 -9.25
CA ALA A 18 25.39 27.67 -9.83
C ALA A 18 26.36 27.95 -11.00
N VAL A 19 27.63 27.59 -10.88
CA VAL A 19 28.62 27.70 -11.97
C VAL A 19 28.24 26.81 -13.14
N ILE A 20 27.80 25.58 -12.92
CA ILE A 20 27.32 24.68 -13.98
C ILE A 20 26.10 25.28 -14.66
N CYS A 21 25.11 25.80 -13.94
CA CYS A 21 23.95 26.46 -14.52
C CYS A 21 24.31 27.72 -15.34
N PHE A 22 25.38 28.41 -14.96
CA PHE A 22 25.84 29.61 -15.71
C PHE A 22 26.61 29.26 -16.98
N LEU A 23 27.39 28.18 -16.97
CA LEU A 23 28.25 27.77 -18.11
C LEU A 23 27.51 26.90 -19.13
N MET A 24 26.37 26.30 -18.77
CA MET A 24 25.61 25.41 -19.65
C MET A 24 24.84 26.20 -20.72
N PRO A 25 24.84 25.74 -21.99
CA PRO A 25 24.03 26.31 -23.05
C PRO A 25 22.52 26.20 -22.68
N LYS A 26 21.77 27.27 -23.05
CA LYS A 26 20.30 27.32 -22.77
C LYS A 26 19.53 26.18 -23.43
N ASP A 27 20.03 25.66 -24.54
CA ASP A 27 19.42 24.58 -25.32
C ASP A 27 19.81 23.18 -24.80
N GLY A 28 20.69 23.11 -23.78
CA GLY A 28 21.19 21.87 -23.21
C GLY A 28 22.34 21.23 -24.04
N ILE A 29 22.83 20.12 -23.51
CA ILE A 29 23.87 19.30 -24.17
C ILE A 29 23.29 17.93 -24.52
N SER A 30 23.42 17.53 -25.80
CA SER A 30 22.98 16.20 -26.23
C SER A 30 24.09 15.17 -25.93
N VAL A 31 23.79 14.18 -25.11
CA VAL A 31 24.69 13.06 -24.78
C VAL A 31 23.95 11.75 -25.06
N ALA A 32 24.47 10.94 -25.95
CA ALA A 32 23.92 9.64 -26.32
C ALA A 32 22.43 9.66 -26.69
N GLY A 33 21.97 10.69 -27.40
CA GLY A 33 20.57 10.81 -27.86
C GLY A 33 19.63 11.40 -26.83
N THR A 34 20.12 11.76 -25.63
CA THR A 34 19.34 12.42 -24.59
C THR A 34 19.86 13.85 -24.38
N THR A 35 18.97 14.85 -24.36
CA THR A 35 19.36 16.24 -24.10
C THR A 35 19.28 16.52 -22.59
N LEU A 36 20.45 16.79 -22.00
CA LEU A 36 20.56 17.25 -20.61
C LEU A 36 20.47 18.77 -20.57
N ARG A 37 19.47 19.31 -19.88
CA ARG A 37 19.25 20.73 -19.70
C ARG A 37 19.28 21.08 -18.22
N PHE A 38 20.01 22.12 -17.87
CA PHE A 38 19.99 22.71 -16.52
C PHE A 38 19.17 24.00 -16.54
N PRO A 39 18.35 24.27 -15.49
CA PRO A 39 17.59 25.50 -15.42
C PRO A 39 18.53 26.70 -15.33
N SER A 40 18.22 27.78 -16.03
CA SER A 40 18.96 29.05 -15.89
C SER A 40 18.70 29.71 -14.52
N ILE A 41 19.63 30.55 -14.06
CA ILE A 41 19.47 31.28 -12.79
C ILE A 41 18.18 32.12 -12.80
N SER A 42 17.79 32.68 -13.95
CA SER A 42 16.54 33.39 -14.06
C SER A 42 15.30 32.51 -13.93
N GLU A 43 15.35 31.25 -14.38
CA GLU A 43 14.27 30.28 -14.21
C GLU A 43 14.15 29.80 -12.75
N VAL A 44 15.26 29.78 -12.00
CA VAL A 44 15.28 29.38 -10.57
C VAL A 44 14.81 30.55 -9.67
N LEU A 45 15.23 31.77 -9.95
CA LEU A 45 14.94 32.94 -9.11
C LEU A 45 13.59 33.62 -9.41
N THR A 46 13.08 33.47 -10.62
CA THR A 46 11.74 33.90 -11.00
C THR A 46 10.98 32.70 -11.53
N PRO A 47 10.32 31.91 -10.65
CA PRO A 47 9.44 30.85 -11.12
C PRO A 47 8.35 31.50 -11.97
N SER A 48 8.45 31.31 -13.30
CA SER A 48 7.37 31.74 -14.17
C SER A 48 6.13 30.95 -13.79
N ASP A 49 4.95 31.56 -13.83
CA ASP A 49 3.65 30.90 -13.60
C ASP A 49 3.40 29.67 -14.48
N LYS A 50 4.29 29.41 -15.45
CA LYS A 50 4.34 28.22 -16.30
C LYS A 50 4.83 26.93 -15.58
N SER A 51 5.37 27.04 -14.36
CA SER A 51 5.73 25.87 -13.54
C SER A 51 4.56 25.34 -12.69
N ARG A 52 3.41 26.03 -12.66
CA ARG A 52 2.17 25.40 -12.25
C ARG A 52 1.81 24.41 -13.34
N ILE A 53 2.04 23.13 -13.06
CA ILE A 53 1.48 22.04 -13.86
C ILE A 53 -0.03 22.28 -13.87
N SER A 54 -0.52 22.91 -14.93
CA SER A 54 -1.94 23.05 -15.16
C SER A 54 -2.49 21.65 -15.26
N ILE A 55 -3.56 21.37 -14.52
CA ILE A 55 -4.30 20.12 -14.67
C ILE A 55 -4.70 19.92 -16.14
N ASP A 56 -4.95 21.02 -16.85
CA ASP A 56 -5.22 21.03 -18.29
C ASP A 56 -4.00 20.58 -19.13
N GLY A 57 -2.78 20.90 -18.72
CA GLY A 57 -1.55 20.44 -19.38
C GLY A 57 -1.30 18.95 -19.16
N LEU A 58 -1.57 18.42 -17.97
CA LEU A 58 -1.49 17.00 -17.68
C LEU A 58 -2.59 16.19 -18.39
N LEU A 59 -3.77 16.77 -18.58
CA LEU A 59 -4.85 16.17 -19.35
C LEU A 59 -4.53 16.16 -20.85
N ALA A 60 -3.93 17.23 -21.39
CA ALA A 60 -3.50 17.31 -22.78
C ALA A 60 -2.35 16.34 -23.10
N ASP A 61 -1.35 16.20 -22.21
CA ASP A 61 -0.28 15.21 -22.35
C ASP A 61 -0.78 13.76 -22.20
N ARG A 62 -1.81 13.55 -21.40
CA ARG A 62 -2.47 12.26 -21.26
C ARG A 62 -3.31 11.91 -22.50
N GLU A 63 -3.93 12.89 -23.15
CA GLU A 63 -4.63 12.72 -24.43
C GLU A 63 -3.65 12.38 -25.56
N ASN A 64 -2.44 12.95 -25.56
CA ASN A 64 -1.42 12.66 -26.56
C ASN A 64 -0.67 11.33 -26.33
N SER A 65 -0.55 10.85 -25.10
CA SER A 65 0.14 9.60 -24.78
C SER A 65 -0.74 8.35 -24.84
N MET A 66 -2.06 8.50 -24.77
CA MET A 66 -3.00 7.48 -25.19
C MET A 66 -3.41 7.80 -26.63
N LYS A 67 -3.13 6.92 -27.58
CA LYS A 67 -3.86 6.87 -28.86
C LYS A 67 -5.30 6.46 -28.58
N ILE A 68 -6.05 7.31 -27.92
CA ILE A 68 -7.50 7.25 -27.87
C ILE A 68 -7.93 7.57 -29.31
N GLN A 69 -8.56 6.64 -30.00
CA GLN A 69 -9.26 6.94 -31.23
C GLN A 69 -10.14 8.18 -30.95
N GLN A 70 -9.77 9.29 -31.56
CA GLN A 70 -10.54 10.52 -31.43
C GLN A 70 -11.99 10.20 -31.86
N LEU A 71 -12.92 10.43 -30.97
CA LEU A 71 -14.32 10.44 -31.35
C LEU A 71 -14.48 11.39 -32.54
N PRO A 72 -15.26 11.04 -33.58
CA PRO A 72 -15.50 11.91 -34.72
C PRO A 72 -15.91 13.31 -34.25
N ASP A 73 -15.37 14.36 -34.88
CA ASP A 73 -15.67 15.76 -34.51
C ASP A 73 -17.17 16.08 -34.43
N SER A 74 -17.98 15.39 -35.22
CA SER A 74 -19.44 15.46 -35.16
C SER A 74 -20.04 15.01 -33.81
N VAL A 75 -19.42 14.04 -33.14
CA VAL A 75 -19.85 13.55 -31.82
C VAL A 75 -19.43 14.52 -30.73
N ILE A 76 -18.24 15.12 -30.87
CA ILE A 76 -17.72 16.15 -29.95
C ILE A 76 -18.60 17.40 -30.04
N GLU A 77 -19.00 17.81 -31.25
CA GLU A 77 -19.84 18.99 -31.48
C GLU A 77 -21.28 18.78 -30.99
N ALA A 78 -21.85 17.59 -31.22
CA ALA A 78 -23.17 17.21 -30.69
C ALA A 78 -23.16 17.21 -29.15
N ARG A 79 -22.09 16.72 -28.55
CA ARG A 79 -21.88 16.72 -27.10
C ARG A 79 -21.77 18.13 -26.52
N ARG A 80 -21.04 19.02 -27.20
CA ARG A 80 -20.89 20.42 -26.79
C ARG A 80 -22.23 21.16 -26.81
N LYS A 81 -23.07 20.95 -27.84
CA LYS A 81 -24.42 21.51 -27.95
C LYS A 81 -25.36 20.96 -26.86
N LEU A 82 -25.30 19.65 -26.55
CA LEU A 82 -26.05 19.06 -25.45
C LEU A 82 -25.62 19.58 -24.07
N MET A 83 -24.33 19.80 -23.85
CA MET A 83 -23.82 20.38 -22.60
C MET A 83 -24.20 21.84 -22.44
N GLN A 84 -24.27 22.63 -23.52
CA GLN A 84 -24.72 24.01 -23.49
C GLN A 84 -26.24 24.13 -23.26
N ALA A 85 -27.02 23.15 -23.69
CA ALA A 85 -28.48 23.12 -23.49
C ALA A 85 -28.92 22.63 -22.11
N ALA A 86 -28.02 22.05 -21.31
CA ALA A 86 -28.33 21.48 -19.99
C ALA A 86 -27.99 22.49 -18.88
N ASP A 87 -28.86 23.47 -18.66
CA ASP A 87 -28.67 24.57 -17.67
C ASP A 87 -28.83 24.15 -16.20
N SER A 88 -29.09 22.86 -15.90
CA SER A 88 -29.17 22.39 -14.53
C SER A 88 -28.00 21.43 -14.17
N MET A 89 -27.35 21.70 -13.06
CA MET A 89 -26.24 20.94 -12.52
C MET A 89 -26.56 19.42 -12.38
N ARG A 90 -27.83 19.09 -12.06
CA ARG A 90 -28.33 17.72 -11.92
C ARG A 90 -28.38 16.93 -13.24
N VAL A 91 -28.78 17.59 -14.32
CA VAL A 91 -28.85 16.95 -15.64
C VAL A 91 -27.44 16.70 -16.19
N ARG A 92 -26.54 17.66 -15.98
CA ARG A 92 -25.12 17.55 -16.36
C ARG A 92 -24.41 16.42 -15.62
N ASP A 93 -24.61 16.30 -14.31
CA ASP A 93 -24.01 15.22 -13.50
C ASP A 93 -24.56 13.83 -13.88
N SER A 94 -25.85 13.75 -14.19
CA SER A 94 -26.48 12.53 -14.67
C SER A 94 -26.00 12.10 -16.06
N LEU A 95 -25.80 13.06 -16.97
CA LEU A 95 -25.24 12.81 -18.30
C LEU A 95 -23.77 12.41 -18.23
N LEU A 96 -22.95 13.08 -17.39
CA LEU A 96 -21.57 12.71 -17.15
C LEU A 96 -21.45 11.29 -16.56
N LEU A 97 -22.35 10.93 -15.66
CA LEU A 97 -22.39 9.57 -15.08
C LEU A 97 -22.77 8.53 -16.14
N ALA A 98 -23.79 8.81 -16.98
CA ALA A 98 -24.22 7.93 -18.06
C ALA A 98 -23.12 7.76 -19.12
N ASP A 99 -22.46 8.85 -19.50
CA ASP A 99 -21.33 8.84 -20.44
C ASP A 99 -20.14 8.07 -19.88
N THR A 100 -19.83 8.25 -18.60
CA THR A 100 -18.77 7.51 -17.89
C THR A 100 -19.08 6.02 -17.86
N ILE A 101 -20.32 5.65 -17.56
CA ILE A 101 -20.77 4.25 -17.56
C ILE A 101 -20.68 3.67 -18.97
N ASN A 102 -21.11 4.39 -20.00
CA ASN A 102 -21.05 3.93 -21.39
C ASN A 102 -19.60 3.83 -21.88
N PHE A 103 -18.75 4.80 -21.54
CA PHE A 103 -17.31 4.76 -21.82
C PHE A 103 -16.69 3.50 -21.23
N TYR A 104 -16.92 3.22 -19.96
CA TYR A 104 -16.36 2.03 -19.32
C TYR A 104 -16.95 0.75 -19.89
N LYS A 105 -18.26 0.70 -20.21
CA LYS A 105 -18.84 -0.47 -20.86
C LYS A 105 -18.20 -0.75 -22.22
N THR A 106 -18.02 0.26 -23.05
CA THR A 106 -17.39 0.14 -24.36
C THR A 106 -15.91 -0.20 -24.22
N PHE A 107 -15.19 0.53 -23.33
CA PHE A 107 -13.78 0.28 -23.05
C PHE A 107 -13.53 -1.15 -22.59
N PHE A 108 -14.32 -1.66 -21.64
CA PHE A 108 -14.16 -3.05 -21.17
C PHE A 108 -14.64 -4.10 -22.16
N ALA A 109 -15.54 -3.76 -23.08
CA ALA A 109 -15.92 -4.65 -24.17
C ALA A 109 -14.81 -4.78 -25.23
N GLU A 110 -14.14 -3.67 -25.56
CA GLU A 110 -13.06 -3.60 -26.53
C GLU A 110 -11.69 -3.99 -25.94
N ASN A 111 -11.50 -3.73 -24.64
CA ASN A 111 -10.29 -4.07 -23.90
C ASN A 111 -10.65 -5.02 -22.77
N PRO A 112 -10.80 -6.30 -23.04
CA PRO A 112 -11.19 -7.26 -22.03
C PRO A 112 -10.05 -7.52 -21.05
N SER A 113 -9.86 -6.61 -20.07
CA SER A 113 -9.22 -6.95 -18.82
C SER A 113 -10.15 -7.88 -18.06
N ARG A 114 -10.19 -9.12 -18.50
CA ARG A 114 -11.12 -10.13 -17.98
C ARG A 114 -10.55 -10.68 -16.69
N PHE A 115 -11.40 -10.85 -15.68
CA PHE A 115 -11.10 -11.86 -14.68
C PHE A 115 -11.01 -13.21 -15.39
N TYR A 116 -9.81 -13.76 -15.47
CA TYR A 116 -9.64 -15.14 -15.90
C TYR A 116 -9.99 -16.01 -14.70
N LEU A 117 -11.15 -16.62 -14.73
CA LEU A 117 -11.53 -17.64 -13.79
C LEU A 117 -10.80 -18.94 -14.13
N PRO A 118 -10.52 -19.81 -13.13
CA PRO A 118 -9.93 -21.12 -13.38
C PRO A 118 -10.72 -21.96 -14.39
N ASP A 119 -12.05 -21.79 -14.38
CA ASP A 119 -12.96 -22.20 -15.42
C ASP A 119 -13.69 -20.95 -15.93
N SER A 120 -13.50 -20.61 -17.20
CA SER A 120 -14.05 -19.39 -17.79
C SER A 120 -15.58 -19.38 -17.86
N SER A 121 -16.22 -20.52 -17.70
CA SER A 121 -17.68 -20.68 -17.67
C SER A 121 -18.28 -20.62 -16.26
N ASP A 122 -17.47 -20.80 -15.21
CA ASP A 122 -17.94 -20.89 -13.83
C ASP A 122 -17.68 -19.60 -13.05
N VAL A 123 -18.72 -18.77 -12.92
CA VAL A 123 -18.71 -17.55 -12.08
C VAL A 123 -19.05 -17.83 -10.61
N SER A 124 -19.32 -19.09 -10.24
CA SER A 124 -19.71 -19.47 -8.87
C SER A 124 -18.65 -19.06 -7.85
N TYR A 125 -17.37 -19.16 -8.19
CA TYR A 125 -16.27 -18.75 -7.31
C TYR A 125 -16.41 -17.31 -6.80
N ILE A 126 -16.81 -16.37 -7.65
CA ILE A 126 -16.97 -14.96 -7.27
C ILE A 126 -18.26 -14.78 -6.47
N THR A 127 -19.35 -15.42 -6.89
CA THR A 127 -20.63 -15.37 -6.16
C THR A 127 -20.51 -15.96 -4.76
N ASP A 128 -19.83 -17.07 -4.62
CA ASP A 128 -19.59 -17.74 -3.35
C ASP A 128 -18.67 -16.92 -2.43
N LEU A 129 -17.64 -16.30 -3.00
CA LEU A 129 -16.79 -15.35 -2.27
C LEU A 129 -17.61 -14.18 -1.73
N ILE A 130 -18.42 -13.53 -2.56
CA ILE A 130 -19.28 -12.41 -2.17
C ILE A 130 -20.29 -12.83 -1.11
N ALA A 131 -20.91 -14.00 -1.26
CA ALA A 131 -21.86 -14.57 -0.30
C ALA A 131 -21.16 -14.85 1.05
N THR A 132 -19.95 -15.40 1.00
CA THR A 132 -19.12 -15.67 2.18
C THR A 132 -18.74 -14.38 2.89
N LEU A 133 -18.21 -13.38 2.18
CA LEU A 133 -17.89 -12.09 2.76
C LEU A 133 -19.11 -11.46 3.43
N ARG A 134 -20.28 -11.48 2.78
CA ARG A 134 -21.54 -10.93 3.31
C ARG A 134 -22.01 -11.66 4.56
N ARG A 135 -21.90 -12.99 4.57
CA ARG A 135 -22.32 -13.83 5.71
C ARG A 135 -21.40 -13.67 6.90
N GLU A 136 -20.11 -13.79 6.69
CA GLU A 136 -19.11 -13.78 7.75
C GLU A 136 -18.91 -12.37 8.35
N ALA A 137 -18.93 -11.32 7.51
CA ALA A 137 -18.78 -9.94 7.95
C ALA A 137 -19.91 -9.45 8.90
N ARG A 138 -21.07 -10.11 8.89
CA ARG A 138 -22.14 -9.83 9.83
C ARG A 138 -21.88 -10.40 11.23
N LYS A 139 -21.05 -11.44 11.33
CA LYS A 139 -20.76 -12.18 12.57
C LYS A 139 -19.50 -11.69 13.26
N GLY A 140 -18.55 -11.20 12.51
CA GLY A 140 -17.26 -10.74 13.02
C GLY A 140 -16.41 -10.14 11.91
N ILE A 141 -15.13 -9.96 12.15
CA ILE A 141 -14.20 -9.46 11.14
C ILE A 141 -13.84 -10.56 10.15
N VAL A 142 -13.95 -10.22 8.86
CA VAL A 142 -13.39 -10.99 7.75
C VAL A 142 -12.18 -10.22 7.21
N HIS A 143 -11.05 -10.87 7.20
CA HIS A 143 -9.82 -10.25 6.74
C HIS A 143 -9.51 -10.59 5.27
N ILE A 144 -9.06 -9.57 4.54
CA ILE A 144 -8.55 -9.64 3.18
C ILE A 144 -7.10 -9.16 3.20
N ALA A 145 -6.18 -10.01 2.76
CA ALA A 145 -4.76 -9.66 2.66
C ALA A 145 -4.43 -9.29 1.21
N HIS A 146 -3.99 -8.05 0.98
CA HIS A 146 -3.57 -7.57 -0.32
C HIS A 146 -2.05 -7.46 -0.36
N TYR A 147 -1.41 -8.45 -0.97
CA TYR A 147 0.02 -8.48 -1.22
C TYR A 147 0.33 -7.93 -2.59
N GLY A 148 1.37 -7.14 -2.69
CA GLY A 148 1.85 -6.61 -3.96
C GLY A 148 3.25 -6.03 -3.87
N ASP A 149 3.69 -5.45 -4.96
CA ASP A 149 4.98 -4.81 -5.07
C ASP A 149 4.92 -3.31 -4.71
N SER A 150 5.81 -2.49 -5.31
CA SER A 150 5.82 -1.04 -5.07
C SER A 150 4.58 -0.30 -5.60
N GLN A 151 3.73 -0.91 -6.39
CA GLN A 151 2.50 -0.27 -6.89
C GLN A 151 1.50 -0.03 -5.76
N ILE A 152 1.38 -0.99 -4.83
CA ILE A 152 0.47 -0.85 -3.69
C ILE A 152 1.11 -0.18 -2.46
N GLU A 153 2.42 0.09 -2.48
CA GLU A 153 3.13 0.72 -1.35
C GLU A 153 2.46 2.01 -0.88
N GLY A 154 2.59 2.27 0.42
CA GLY A 154 2.01 3.45 1.05
C GLY A 154 0.48 3.43 1.08
N ASP A 155 -0.13 2.28 0.84
CA ASP A 155 -1.59 2.06 0.88
C ASP A 155 -2.37 2.81 -0.23
N ARG A 156 -1.70 3.16 -1.33
CA ARG A 156 -2.26 3.99 -2.40
C ARG A 156 -3.43 3.33 -3.14
N ILE A 157 -3.33 2.03 -3.42
CA ILE A 157 -4.37 1.26 -4.12
C ILE A 157 -5.27 0.55 -3.10
N THR A 158 -4.68 -0.10 -2.11
CA THR A 158 -5.42 -0.90 -1.12
C THR A 158 -6.40 -0.06 -0.32
N SER A 159 -6.10 1.22 -0.06
CA SER A 159 -7.05 2.12 0.65
C SER A 159 -8.36 2.26 -0.10
N SER A 160 -8.34 2.43 -1.42
CA SER A 160 -9.56 2.52 -2.24
C SER A 160 -10.35 1.21 -2.22
N LEU A 161 -9.66 0.06 -2.34
CA LEU A 161 -10.27 -1.26 -2.22
C LEU A 161 -10.91 -1.44 -0.84
N ARG A 162 -10.19 -1.07 0.23
CA ARG A 162 -10.67 -1.12 1.62
C ARG A 162 -11.94 -0.31 1.79
N TYR A 163 -11.95 0.94 1.35
CA TYR A 163 -13.12 1.82 1.48
C TYR A 163 -14.33 1.25 0.75
N GLY A 164 -14.17 0.77 -0.48
CA GLY A 164 -15.26 0.17 -1.25
C GLY A 164 -15.83 -1.09 -0.60
N LEU A 165 -14.99 -1.94 -0.02
CA LEU A 165 -15.43 -3.15 0.66
C LEU A 165 -16.06 -2.85 2.02
N GLN A 166 -15.50 -1.90 2.78
CA GLN A 166 -16.07 -1.47 4.06
C GLN A 166 -17.39 -0.72 3.87
N ASP A 167 -17.54 0.11 2.85
CA ASP A 167 -18.82 0.74 2.50
C ASP A 167 -19.90 -0.32 2.18
N LYS A 168 -19.52 -1.45 1.57
CA LYS A 168 -20.45 -2.50 1.12
C LYS A 168 -20.76 -3.56 2.16
N PHE A 169 -19.79 -3.96 2.96
CA PHE A 169 -19.90 -5.10 3.90
C PHE A 169 -19.77 -4.68 5.36
N GLY A 170 -19.58 -3.39 5.63
CA GLY A 170 -19.22 -2.89 6.95
C GLY A 170 -17.74 -3.14 7.27
N GLY A 171 -17.30 -2.63 8.38
CA GLY A 171 -15.94 -2.75 8.87
C GLY A 171 -15.29 -1.37 9.08
N GLU A 172 -14.26 -1.36 9.90
CA GLU A 172 -13.54 -0.15 10.31
C GLU A 172 -12.06 -0.48 10.53
N GLY A 173 -11.24 0.57 10.54
CA GLY A 173 -9.80 0.47 10.75
C GLY A 173 -9.03 0.03 9.51
N LEU A 174 -7.75 -0.21 9.70
CA LEU A 174 -6.77 -0.40 8.62
C LEU A 174 -6.42 -1.87 8.36
N GLY A 175 -6.98 -2.80 9.14
CA GLY A 175 -6.49 -4.17 9.18
C GLY A 175 -5.17 -4.27 9.92
N ILE A 176 -4.28 -5.19 9.53
CA ILE A 176 -2.97 -5.32 10.16
C ILE A 176 -1.95 -4.41 9.47
N ILE A 177 -1.20 -3.64 10.26
CA ILE A 177 -0.12 -2.76 9.80
C ILE A 177 1.21 -3.22 10.41
N PRO A 178 2.34 -3.03 9.74
CA PRO A 178 3.65 -3.31 10.33
C PRO A 178 3.93 -2.38 11.51
N VAL A 179 4.79 -2.82 12.41
CA VAL A 179 5.23 -2.02 13.57
C VAL A 179 6.11 -0.86 13.10
N LEU A 180 6.86 -1.05 12.03
CA LEU A 180 7.69 -0.05 11.40
C LEU A 180 7.43 -0.03 9.91
N GLN A 181 6.87 1.06 9.40
CA GLN A 181 6.59 1.24 7.97
C GLN A 181 7.88 1.30 7.15
N MET A 182 7.87 0.71 5.95
CA MET A 182 9.00 0.81 5.03
C MET A 182 9.10 2.21 4.41
N ILE A 183 7.96 2.75 4.04
CA ILE A 183 7.79 4.10 3.48
C ILE A 183 6.58 4.76 4.14
N PRO A 184 6.48 6.10 4.10
CA PRO A 184 5.29 6.79 4.58
C PRO A 184 4.02 6.26 3.91
N SER A 185 2.99 6.00 4.71
CA SER A 185 1.68 5.57 4.26
C SER A 185 0.71 6.76 4.21
N ILE A 186 -0.21 6.77 3.24
CA ILE A 186 -1.26 7.80 3.17
C ILE A 186 -2.38 7.58 4.19
N THR A 187 -2.44 6.41 4.82
CA THR A 187 -3.53 6.04 5.74
C THR A 187 -3.08 5.84 7.19
N VAL A 188 -1.79 5.76 7.44
CA VAL A 188 -1.26 5.62 8.80
C VAL A 188 0.01 6.44 8.99
N GLN A 189 0.09 7.08 10.15
CA GLN A 189 1.29 7.74 10.65
C GLN A 189 1.76 7.00 11.90
N GLU A 190 3.06 6.72 11.95
CA GLU A 190 3.71 6.15 13.12
C GLU A 190 4.81 7.06 13.62
N THR A 191 5.03 7.02 14.93
CA THR A 191 6.18 7.67 15.58
C THR A 191 6.74 6.71 16.60
N ILE A 192 8.06 6.49 16.57
CA ILE A 192 8.77 5.54 17.43
C ILE A 192 9.83 6.32 18.21
N SER A 193 9.89 6.11 19.54
CA SER A 193 10.83 6.83 20.41
C SER A 193 12.27 6.33 20.29
N ASP A 194 12.43 5.03 20.06
CA ASP A 194 13.73 4.37 20.04
C ASP A 194 13.87 3.52 18.78
N SER A 195 15.10 3.40 18.29
CA SER A 195 15.39 2.63 17.09
C SER A 195 15.12 1.14 17.33
N ILE A 196 14.30 0.53 16.47
CA ILE A 196 14.06 -0.91 16.38
C ILE A 196 14.48 -1.42 15.01
N SER A 197 15.01 -2.64 14.95
CA SER A 197 15.44 -3.24 13.69
C SER A 197 14.23 -3.83 12.94
N ARG A 198 14.27 -3.76 11.61
CA ARG A 198 13.25 -4.35 10.74
C ARG A 198 13.88 -5.37 9.79
N TYR A 199 13.18 -6.50 9.61
CA TYR A 199 13.59 -7.60 8.76
C TYR A 199 12.47 -7.94 7.78
N LEU A 200 12.79 -8.13 6.50
CA LEU A 200 11.84 -8.47 5.45
C LEU A 200 12.25 -9.78 4.77
N VAL A 201 11.27 -10.56 4.37
CA VAL A 201 11.51 -11.83 3.65
C VAL A 201 12.04 -11.60 2.24
N ASP A 202 11.69 -10.49 1.61
CA ASP A 202 12.04 -10.15 0.22
C ASP A 202 12.67 -8.76 0.09
N GLY A 203 13.36 -8.54 -1.04
CA GLY A 203 14.09 -7.31 -1.32
C GLY A 203 15.61 -7.50 -1.31
N THR A 204 16.34 -6.65 -2.05
CA THR A 204 17.80 -6.76 -2.23
C THR A 204 18.60 -5.98 -1.18
N LEU A 205 18.07 -4.87 -0.68
CA LEU A 205 18.76 -3.98 0.27
C LEU A 205 18.08 -4.00 1.66
N VAL A 206 17.54 -5.14 2.06
CA VAL A 206 16.82 -5.31 3.33
C VAL A 206 17.52 -6.32 4.23
N GLN A 207 17.44 -6.09 5.52
CA GLN A 207 17.92 -7.07 6.50
C GLN A 207 17.02 -8.30 6.48
N LYS A 208 17.63 -9.47 6.60
CA LYS A 208 16.96 -10.76 6.73
C LYS A 208 17.12 -11.26 8.16
N ALA A 209 16.05 -11.83 8.71
CA ALA A 209 16.16 -12.58 9.95
C ALA A 209 16.93 -13.89 9.71
N ASP A 210 17.55 -14.42 10.74
CA ASP A 210 18.24 -15.71 10.73
C ASP A 210 17.29 -16.92 10.64
N HIS A 211 16.00 -16.65 10.65
CA HIS A 211 14.91 -17.63 10.54
C HIS A 211 13.84 -17.18 9.54
N LYS A 212 12.81 -18.02 9.33
CA LYS A 212 11.74 -17.79 8.34
C LYS A 212 10.40 -17.29 8.93
N ARG A 213 10.32 -17.01 10.23
CA ARG A 213 9.07 -16.56 10.90
C ARG A 213 8.81 -15.07 10.64
N TYR A 214 8.30 -14.75 9.49
CA TYR A 214 7.94 -13.36 9.12
C TYR A 214 6.44 -13.07 9.28
N GLY A 215 5.62 -14.09 9.59
CA GLY A 215 4.18 -13.94 9.73
C GLY A 215 3.46 -13.48 8.46
N ALA A 216 2.23 -13.01 8.61
CA ALA A 216 1.38 -12.60 7.50
C ALA A 216 1.88 -11.36 6.76
N LEU A 217 2.59 -10.44 7.43
CA LEU A 217 3.11 -9.22 6.79
C LEU A 217 4.41 -9.43 6.00
N ALA A 218 4.96 -10.66 5.97
CA ALA A 218 6.24 -10.96 5.33
C ALA A 218 7.42 -10.12 5.86
N GLN A 219 7.26 -9.57 7.08
CA GLN A 219 8.23 -8.77 7.79
C GLN A 219 8.06 -8.87 9.30
N LEU A 220 9.08 -8.50 10.04
CA LEU A 220 9.06 -8.37 11.48
C LEU A 220 9.91 -7.19 11.94
N SER A 221 9.67 -6.72 13.15
CA SER A 221 10.53 -5.77 13.86
C SER A 221 11.07 -6.41 15.14
N GLU A 222 12.34 -6.16 15.47
CA GLU A 222 12.97 -6.71 16.64
C GLU A 222 13.05 -5.67 17.74
N LEU A 223 12.47 -6.00 18.89
CA LEU A 223 12.56 -5.23 20.13
C LEU A 223 13.54 -5.91 21.08
N ASN A 224 14.56 -5.16 21.51
CA ASN A 224 15.44 -5.56 22.59
C ASN A 224 15.61 -4.37 23.54
N GLY A 225 14.83 -4.38 24.61
CA GLY A 225 14.77 -3.26 25.56
C GLY A 225 13.37 -2.64 25.61
N LYS A 226 13.28 -1.33 25.38
CA LYS A 226 12.01 -0.60 25.46
C LYS A 226 11.84 0.35 24.28
N THR A 227 10.60 0.54 23.85
CA THR A 227 10.22 1.57 22.87
C THR A 227 8.82 2.07 23.14
N THR A 228 8.51 3.25 22.65
CA THR A 228 7.15 3.81 22.65
C THR A 228 6.75 4.10 21.21
N ILE A 229 5.61 3.57 20.79
CA ILE A 229 5.09 3.71 19.44
C ILE A 229 3.77 4.45 19.53
N THR A 230 3.61 5.49 18.71
CA THR A 230 2.33 6.17 18.52
C THR A 230 1.84 5.88 17.13
N ILE A 231 0.62 5.37 17.02
CA ILE A 231 -0.06 5.07 15.77
C ILE A 231 -1.26 6.01 15.62
N LYS A 232 -1.34 6.66 14.45
CA LYS A 232 -2.47 7.53 14.07
C LYS A 232 -3.00 7.11 12.71
N SER A 233 -4.30 6.78 12.66
CA SER A 233 -5.01 6.55 11.40
C SER A 233 -5.26 7.88 10.70
N LEU A 234 -4.79 7.99 9.46
CA LEU A 234 -4.99 9.11 8.54
C LEU A 234 -6.03 8.77 7.46
N ALA A 235 -6.67 7.59 7.54
CA ALA A 235 -7.66 7.15 6.57
C ALA A 235 -8.78 8.19 6.41
N VAL A 236 -9.21 8.42 5.18
CA VAL A 236 -10.28 9.39 4.87
C VAL A 236 -11.64 8.87 5.30
N LYS A 237 -11.86 7.55 5.15
CA LYS A 237 -13.07 6.85 5.57
C LYS A 237 -12.72 5.72 6.54
N HIS A 238 -13.67 5.32 7.37
CA HIS A 238 -13.58 4.18 8.30
C HIS A 238 -12.29 4.18 9.14
N LYS A 239 -11.80 5.38 9.49
CA LYS A 239 -10.52 5.59 10.16
C LYS A 239 -10.46 5.12 11.61
N ALA A 240 -11.62 5.04 12.25
CA ALA A 240 -11.73 4.70 13.65
C ALA A 240 -11.70 3.18 13.84
N PHE A 241 -11.30 2.74 15.02
CA PHE A 241 -11.25 1.35 15.45
C PHE A 241 -11.44 1.31 16.97
N ASP A 242 -11.95 0.20 17.46
CA ASP A 242 -12.13 -0.05 18.89
C ASP A 242 -11.47 -1.35 19.35
N LYS A 243 -10.82 -2.07 18.42
CA LYS A 243 -10.04 -3.26 18.70
C LYS A 243 -8.62 -3.11 18.21
N VAL A 244 -7.64 -3.30 19.10
CA VAL A 244 -6.21 -3.31 18.80
C VAL A 244 -5.65 -4.67 19.15
N ARG A 245 -4.96 -5.32 18.22
CA ARG A 245 -4.21 -6.56 18.48
C ARG A 245 -2.76 -6.37 18.09
N LEU A 246 -1.84 -6.88 18.91
CA LEU A 246 -0.41 -6.95 18.63
C LEU A 246 -0.01 -8.40 18.44
N PHE A 247 0.56 -8.72 17.29
CA PHE A 247 1.15 -10.03 17.01
C PHE A 247 2.64 -10.02 17.28
N TYR A 248 3.16 -11.01 18.02
CA TYR A 248 4.55 -11.07 18.44
C TYR A 248 5.01 -12.51 18.72
N SER A 249 6.32 -12.66 18.94
CA SER A 249 6.93 -13.77 19.68
C SER A 249 7.88 -13.21 20.73
N THR A 250 7.98 -13.86 21.89
CA THR A 250 8.96 -13.49 22.93
C THR A 250 10.18 -14.39 22.84
N ARG A 251 11.31 -13.85 23.29
CA ARG A 251 12.57 -14.56 23.40
C ARG A 251 12.96 -14.70 24.88
N LYS A 252 14.20 -14.45 25.24
CA LYS A 252 14.76 -14.65 26.60
C LYS A 252 14.07 -13.85 27.72
N LYS A 253 13.46 -12.75 27.36
CA LYS A 253 12.62 -11.93 28.25
C LYS A 253 11.22 -11.94 27.70
N GLY A 254 10.21 -11.84 28.55
CA GLY A 254 8.83 -11.69 28.12
C GLY A 254 8.60 -10.35 27.41
N LEU A 255 7.37 -10.03 27.14
CA LEU A 255 6.92 -8.77 26.56
C LEU A 255 5.88 -8.13 27.49
N LYS A 256 6.17 -6.92 27.97
CA LYS A 256 5.21 -6.05 28.65
C LYS A 256 4.75 -4.97 27.67
N ALA A 257 3.44 -4.76 27.61
CA ALA A 257 2.81 -3.75 26.77
C ALA A 257 1.88 -2.87 27.61
N THR A 258 2.03 -1.55 27.49
CA THR A 258 1.15 -0.55 28.09
C THR A 258 0.55 0.28 26.99
N LEU A 259 -0.74 0.05 26.66
CA LEU A 259 -1.47 0.77 25.63
C LEU A 259 -2.25 1.93 26.27
N THR A 260 -2.10 3.14 25.72
CA THR A 260 -2.82 4.34 26.14
C THR A 260 -3.70 4.84 24.99
N ALA A 261 -5.00 4.97 25.23
CA ALA A 261 -6.01 5.43 24.30
C ALA A 261 -6.88 6.51 24.96
N GLY A 262 -6.64 7.79 24.64
CA GLY A 262 -7.19 8.91 25.39
C GLY A 262 -6.69 8.89 26.84
N ASP A 263 -7.60 8.92 27.78
CA ASP A 263 -7.30 8.88 29.24
C ASP A 263 -7.22 7.45 29.80
N LEU A 264 -7.48 6.43 28.96
CA LEU A 264 -7.48 5.04 29.39
C LEU A 264 -6.13 4.39 29.13
N THR A 265 -5.68 3.56 30.07
CA THR A 265 -4.46 2.80 29.98
C THR A 265 -4.72 1.33 30.26
N TYR A 266 -4.16 0.46 29.44
CA TYR A 266 -4.30 -0.99 29.51
C TYR A 266 -2.92 -1.61 29.58
N GLU A 267 -2.74 -2.54 30.49
CA GLU A 267 -1.52 -3.32 30.61
C GLU A 267 -1.76 -4.77 30.16
N ALA A 268 -0.77 -5.32 29.49
CA ALA A 268 -0.71 -6.74 29.13
C ALA A 268 0.75 -7.20 29.23
N GLU A 269 0.93 -8.44 29.63
CA GLU A 269 2.26 -9.03 29.82
C GLU A 269 2.24 -10.49 29.39
N ASP A 270 3.31 -10.95 28.77
CA ASP A 270 3.50 -12.34 28.40
C ASP A 270 4.92 -12.81 28.74
N GLU A 271 5.01 -14.10 29.05
CA GLU A 271 6.26 -14.73 29.49
C GLU A 271 7.27 -14.85 28.33
N ALA A 272 8.50 -15.23 28.69
CA ALA A 272 9.55 -15.57 27.73
C ALA A 272 9.20 -16.81 26.89
N ASP A 273 9.90 -16.98 25.76
CA ASP A 273 9.87 -18.14 24.87
C ASP A 273 8.51 -18.47 24.24
N LYS A 274 7.60 -17.49 24.18
CA LYS A 274 6.32 -17.62 23.48
C LYS A 274 6.52 -17.50 21.98
N LYS A 275 6.34 -18.58 21.26
CA LYS A 275 6.60 -18.65 19.82
C LYS A 275 5.56 -17.94 18.95
N TYR A 276 4.30 -17.91 19.39
CA TYR A 276 3.18 -17.25 18.72
C TYR A 276 2.33 -16.55 19.77
N GLY A 277 2.44 -15.24 19.85
CA GLY A 277 1.74 -14.40 20.80
C GLY A 277 0.77 -13.44 20.11
N MET A 278 -0.31 -13.16 20.80
CA MET A 278 -1.24 -12.10 20.44
C MET A 278 -1.77 -11.47 21.71
N MET A 279 -1.56 -10.17 21.89
CA MET A 279 -2.26 -9.34 22.86
C MET A 279 -3.43 -8.66 22.16
N GLU A 280 -4.59 -8.57 22.84
CA GLU A 280 -5.79 -7.93 22.32
C GLU A 280 -6.34 -6.96 23.35
N TRP A 281 -6.74 -5.78 22.87
CA TRP A 281 -7.40 -4.74 23.67
C TRP A 281 -8.71 -4.34 22.98
N ASP A 282 -9.81 -4.54 23.69
CA ASP A 282 -11.12 -4.03 23.33
C ASP A 282 -11.32 -2.68 24.01
N LEU A 283 -11.54 -1.65 23.21
CA LEU A 283 -11.66 -0.27 23.68
C LEU A 283 -13.15 0.12 23.79
N PRO A 284 -13.55 0.82 24.84
CA PRO A 284 -14.96 1.18 25.05
C PRO A 284 -15.47 2.20 24.02
N ASN A 285 -14.56 2.93 23.41
CA ASN A 285 -14.86 3.94 22.41
C ASN A 285 -13.98 3.78 21.18
N LYS A 286 -14.52 4.14 20.03
CA LYS A 286 -13.76 4.18 18.78
C LYS A 286 -12.72 5.30 18.83
N ILE A 287 -11.50 4.95 18.49
CA ILE A 287 -10.35 5.87 18.43
C ILE A 287 -9.75 5.88 17.03
N SER A 288 -8.92 6.86 16.73
CA SER A 288 -8.08 6.91 15.55
C SER A 288 -6.58 7.03 15.89
N THR A 289 -6.24 7.09 17.17
CA THR A 289 -4.87 7.25 17.65
C THR A 289 -4.70 6.55 18.98
N PHE A 290 -3.60 5.84 19.14
CA PHE A 290 -3.16 5.28 20.42
C PHE A 290 -1.65 5.36 20.56
N LYS A 291 -1.18 5.26 21.79
CA LYS A 291 0.21 5.14 22.16
C LYS A 291 0.42 3.80 22.85
N ILE A 292 1.48 3.09 22.50
CA ILE A 292 1.86 1.85 23.18
C ILE A 292 3.33 1.88 23.57
N ARG A 293 3.60 1.58 24.84
CA ARG A 293 4.94 1.33 25.36
C ARG A 293 5.15 -0.17 25.42
N LEU A 294 6.23 -0.61 24.81
CA LEU A 294 6.65 -2.01 24.78
C LEU A 294 7.99 -2.14 25.50
N GLU A 295 8.13 -3.18 26.31
CA GLU A 295 9.36 -3.47 27.05
C GLU A 295 9.60 -4.98 27.10
N GLY A 296 10.76 -5.45 26.66
CA GLY A 296 11.10 -6.87 26.64
C GLY A 296 12.12 -7.25 25.58
N ASP A 297 12.08 -8.52 25.20
CA ASP A 297 12.87 -9.13 24.12
C ASP A 297 11.93 -9.91 23.21
N ALA A 298 11.54 -9.33 22.08
CA ALA A 298 10.47 -9.84 21.24
C ALA A 298 10.67 -9.54 19.76
N GLU A 299 10.06 -10.36 18.91
CA GLU A 299 9.82 -10.08 17.52
C GLU A 299 8.37 -9.63 17.37
N LEU A 300 8.15 -8.47 16.77
CA LEU A 300 6.87 -7.84 16.61
C LEU A 300 6.43 -7.97 15.15
N TYR A 301 5.29 -8.59 14.90
CA TYR A 301 4.82 -8.88 13.54
C TYR A 301 3.81 -7.86 13.02
N GLY A 302 3.16 -7.06 13.87
CA GLY A 302 2.28 -5.98 13.46
C GLY A 302 1.12 -5.72 14.41
N PHE A 303 0.48 -4.56 14.20
CA PHE A 303 -0.74 -4.16 14.90
C PHE A 303 -1.95 -4.36 13.99
N CYS A 304 -2.98 -5.07 14.46
CA CYS A 304 -4.25 -5.16 13.75
C CYS A 304 -5.26 -4.18 14.39
N LEU A 305 -5.78 -3.28 13.56
CA LEU A 305 -6.66 -2.19 13.95
C LEU A 305 -8.00 -2.38 13.25
N THR A 306 -9.05 -2.76 14.00
CA THR A 306 -10.36 -3.10 13.45
C THR A 306 -11.50 -2.66 14.37
N GLY A 307 -12.73 -2.75 13.89
CA GLY A 307 -13.93 -2.81 14.71
C GLY A 307 -14.29 -4.26 15.07
N ASP A 308 -15.50 -4.47 15.55
CA ASP A 308 -15.98 -5.80 15.97
C ASP A 308 -16.38 -6.71 14.81
N LYS A 309 -16.90 -6.14 13.73
CA LYS A 309 -17.45 -6.87 12.58
C LYS A 309 -17.27 -6.11 11.28
N GLY A 310 -17.42 -6.82 10.17
CA GLY A 310 -17.25 -6.28 8.83
C GLY A 310 -15.99 -6.80 8.15
N VAL A 311 -15.47 -6.03 7.20
CA VAL A 311 -14.28 -6.39 6.41
C VAL A 311 -13.08 -5.56 6.85
N ALA A 312 -11.96 -6.22 7.06
CA ALA A 312 -10.65 -5.60 7.23
C ALA A 312 -9.77 -5.91 6.02
N VAL A 313 -9.15 -4.89 5.43
CA VAL A 313 -8.28 -5.07 4.25
C VAL A 313 -6.89 -4.54 4.57
N THR A 314 -5.91 -5.41 4.48
CA THR A 314 -4.51 -5.12 4.80
C THR A 314 -3.70 -4.84 3.54
N ASN A 315 -2.89 -3.79 3.56
CA ASN A 315 -1.88 -3.50 2.57
C ASN A 315 -0.54 -4.15 2.96
N ILE A 316 0.02 -4.99 2.07
CA ILE A 316 1.31 -5.66 2.27
C ILE A 316 2.16 -5.43 1.03
N GLY A 317 2.73 -4.23 0.94
CA GLY A 317 3.59 -3.81 -0.17
C GLY A 317 5.05 -4.24 0.07
N LEU A 318 5.63 -4.95 -0.89
CA LEU A 318 7.01 -5.43 -0.87
C LEU A 318 7.75 -4.92 -2.10
N ARG A 319 8.45 -3.80 -1.94
CA ARG A 319 9.16 -3.12 -3.04
C ARG A 319 10.09 -4.04 -3.80
N GLY A 320 9.98 -4.03 -5.14
CA GLY A 320 10.81 -4.81 -6.03
C GLY A 320 10.49 -6.31 -6.06
N SER A 321 9.48 -6.76 -5.31
CA SER A 321 9.09 -8.17 -5.27
C SER A 321 8.44 -8.62 -6.58
N SER A 322 8.78 -9.83 -7.01
CA SER A 322 8.10 -10.55 -8.09
C SER A 322 7.00 -11.49 -7.60
N GLY A 323 6.70 -11.51 -6.30
CA GLY A 323 5.69 -12.38 -5.69
C GLY A 323 6.15 -13.79 -5.37
N THR A 324 7.44 -14.10 -5.50
CA THR A 324 7.99 -15.45 -5.34
C THR A 324 8.63 -15.69 -3.96
N PHE A 325 8.06 -15.12 -2.90
CA PHE A 325 8.66 -15.15 -1.55
C PHE A 325 7.87 -15.97 -0.51
N PHE A 326 6.60 -16.28 -0.75
CA PHE A 326 5.74 -16.92 0.26
C PHE A 326 6.31 -18.24 0.78
N THR A 327 6.86 -19.08 -0.11
CA THR A 327 7.51 -20.34 0.26
C THR A 327 8.77 -20.18 1.11
N ARG A 328 9.28 -18.96 1.26
CA ARG A 328 10.39 -18.62 2.17
C ARG A 328 9.93 -18.23 3.56
N ILE A 329 8.62 -18.12 3.79
CA ILE A 329 8.04 -17.86 5.11
C ILE A 329 7.79 -19.18 5.83
N ASP A 330 7.95 -19.20 7.14
CA ASP A 330 7.55 -20.35 7.97
C ASP A 330 6.03 -20.54 7.90
N ALA A 331 5.60 -21.68 7.39
CA ALA A 331 4.19 -21.98 7.15
C ALA A 331 3.34 -21.92 8.43
N LYS A 332 3.92 -22.27 9.58
CA LYS A 332 3.19 -22.26 10.87
C LYS A 332 2.93 -20.83 11.33
N SER A 333 3.92 -19.94 11.24
CA SER A 333 3.76 -18.53 11.60
C SER A 333 2.80 -17.80 10.66
N PHE A 334 2.87 -18.10 9.37
CA PHE A 334 1.97 -17.56 8.36
C PHE A 334 0.52 -17.98 8.64
N LYS A 335 0.28 -19.28 8.78
CA LYS A 335 -1.04 -19.85 9.06
C LYS A 335 -1.62 -19.38 10.39
N TYR A 336 -0.79 -19.29 11.44
CA TYR A 336 -1.22 -18.78 12.75
C TYR A 336 -1.85 -17.38 12.63
N MET A 337 -1.13 -16.45 11.99
CA MET A 337 -1.62 -15.09 11.87
C MET A 337 -2.86 -14.98 10.97
N HIS A 338 -2.88 -15.65 9.82
CA HIS A 338 -4.04 -15.65 8.92
C HIS A 338 -5.29 -16.25 9.55
N ASN A 339 -5.13 -17.31 10.36
CA ASN A 339 -6.23 -17.88 11.13
C ASN A 339 -6.74 -16.91 12.20
N ALA A 340 -5.84 -16.30 12.97
CA ALA A 340 -6.21 -15.32 13.99
C ALA A 340 -6.87 -14.07 13.41
N LEU A 341 -6.50 -13.69 12.18
CA LEU A 341 -7.11 -12.60 11.42
C LEU A 341 -8.45 -12.99 10.75
N ASN A 342 -8.80 -14.27 10.70
CA ASN A 342 -9.92 -14.80 9.90
C ASN A 342 -9.81 -14.42 8.42
N THR A 343 -8.63 -14.66 7.81
CA THR A 343 -8.40 -14.33 6.40
C THR A 343 -9.20 -15.25 5.49
N ARG A 344 -9.98 -14.67 4.56
CA ARG A 344 -10.83 -15.39 3.60
C ARG A 344 -10.44 -15.12 2.16
N LEU A 345 -9.66 -14.07 1.91
CA LEU A 345 -9.18 -13.72 0.58
C LEU A 345 -7.74 -13.24 0.67
N VAL A 346 -6.92 -13.74 -0.22
CA VAL A 346 -5.57 -13.22 -0.49
C VAL A 346 -5.55 -12.72 -1.93
N ILE A 347 -5.22 -11.44 -2.10
CA ILE A 347 -4.98 -10.81 -3.39
C ILE A 347 -3.47 -10.73 -3.58
N MET A 348 -2.97 -11.15 -4.74
CA MET A 348 -1.55 -11.13 -5.09
C MET A 348 -1.38 -10.26 -6.34
N GLU A 349 -0.92 -9.02 -6.16
CA GLU A 349 -0.71 -8.03 -7.23
C GLU A 349 0.79 -7.92 -7.55
N PHE A 350 1.27 -8.83 -8.41
CA PHE A 350 2.66 -8.93 -8.81
C PHE A 350 2.78 -9.12 -10.32
N GLY A 351 4.00 -9.03 -10.83
CA GLY A 351 4.31 -9.28 -12.24
C GLY A 351 5.18 -8.20 -12.86
N GLY A 352 4.96 -6.93 -12.51
CA GLY A 352 5.71 -5.81 -13.07
C GLY A 352 7.22 -5.97 -12.92
N ASN A 353 7.69 -6.43 -11.77
CA ASN A 353 9.12 -6.66 -11.54
C ASN A 353 9.67 -7.94 -12.18
N ALA A 354 8.81 -8.89 -12.58
CA ALA A 354 9.23 -10.10 -13.29
C ALA A 354 9.30 -9.90 -14.81
N THR A 355 8.36 -9.16 -15.38
CA THR A 355 8.15 -8.97 -16.81
C THR A 355 9.45 -8.64 -17.60
N PRO A 356 10.33 -7.73 -17.14
CA PRO A 356 11.57 -7.43 -17.88
C PRO A 356 12.53 -8.61 -18.03
N TYR A 357 12.40 -9.62 -17.19
CA TYR A 357 13.28 -10.81 -17.17
C TYR A 357 12.67 -12.02 -17.89
N LEU A 358 11.38 -11.96 -18.28
CA LEU A 358 10.64 -13.06 -18.91
C LEU A 358 10.80 -13.05 -20.43
N SER A 359 12.04 -13.10 -20.92
CA SER A 359 12.41 -12.92 -22.33
C SER A 359 12.40 -14.22 -23.15
N THR A 360 12.11 -15.37 -22.56
CA THR A 360 12.05 -16.67 -23.26
C THR A 360 10.95 -17.56 -22.63
N ASP A 361 10.38 -18.48 -23.40
CA ASP A 361 9.36 -19.41 -22.93
C ASP A 361 9.79 -20.17 -21.69
N LYS A 362 11.04 -20.64 -21.65
CA LYS A 362 11.60 -21.32 -20.47
C LYS A 362 11.58 -20.46 -19.21
N LYS A 363 11.83 -19.14 -19.33
CA LYS A 363 11.76 -18.21 -18.19
C LYS A 363 10.31 -17.95 -17.76
N ILE A 364 9.39 -17.87 -18.73
CA ILE A 364 7.96 -17.72 -18.49
C ILE A 364 7.43 -18.95 -17.73
N GLU A 365 7.75 -20.16 -18.21
CA GLU A 365 7.37 -21.42 -17.54
C GLU A 365 7.98 -21.52 -16.14
N GLY A 366 9.23 -21.11 -15.97
CA GLY A 366 9.89 -21.05 -14.65
C GLY A 366 9.20 -20.12 -13.68
N TYR A 367 8.79 -18.94 -14.14
CA TYR A 367 8.03 -18.00 -13.33
C TYR A 367 6.63 -18.52 -12.99
N TYR A 368 5.93 -19.09 -13.99
CA TYR A 368 4.64 -19.73 -13.79
C TYR A 368 4.71 -20.83 -12.71
N SER A 369 5.66 -21.75 -12.83
CA SER A 369 5.86 -22.82 -11.85
C SER A 369 6.18 -22.29 -10.45
N SER A 370 6.96 -21.20 -10.38
CA SER A 370 7.26 -20.53 -9.12
C SER A 370 5.98 -19.93 -8.51
N MET A 371 5.16 -19.22 -9.29
CA MET A 371 3.90 -18.63 -8.82
C MET A 371 2.88 -19.70 -8.38
N ASP A 372 2.79 -20.82 -9.09
CA ASP A 372 1.95 -21.95 -8.69
C ASP A 372 2.35 -22.48 -7.30
N ALA A 373 3.65 -22.58 -7.03
CA ALA A 373 4.15 -22.97 -5.72
C ALA A 373 3.78 -21.96 -4.61
N GLN A 374 3.81 -20.64 -4.92
CA GLN A 374 3.37 -19.60 -3.98
C GLN A 374 1.86 -19.71 -3.69
N ILE A 375 1.04 -19.90 -4.73
CA ILE A 375 -0.41 -20.07 -4.58
C ILE A 375 -0.74 -21.29 -3.74
N LYS A 376 -0.06 -22.41 -3.99
CA LYS A 376 -0.21 -23.64 -3.19
C LYS A 376 0.17 -23.42 -1.73
N PHE A 377 1.24 -22.67 -1.47
CA PHE A 377 1.63 -22.30 -0.11
C PHE A 377 0.57 -21.46 0.61
N VAL A 378 0.02 -20.46 -0.06
CA VAL A 378 -1.00 -19.58 0.52
C VAL A 378 -2.32 -20.30 0.80
N LYS A 379 -2.65 -21.35 0.04
CA LYS A 379 -3.88 -22.15 0.21
C LYS A 379 -3.83 -23.19 1.34
N GLN A 380 -2.68 -23.43 1.97
CA GLN A 380 -2.52 -24.37 3.09
C GLN A 380 -3.15 -23.85 4.40
#